data_615a1a07acea88fca1dbcc2c8cbf4f13
#
_entry.id   615a1a07acea88fca1dbcc2c8cbf4f13
#
_cell.length_a   1.000
_cell.length_b   1.000
_cell.length_c   1.000
_cell.angle_alpha   90.00
_cell.angle_beta   90.00
_cell.angle_gamma   90.00
#
_symmetry.space_group_name_H-M   'P 1'
#
loop_
_entity.id
_entity.type
_entity.pdbx_description
1 polymer ?
#
loop_
_entity_poly.entity_id
_entity_poly.type
_entity_poly.pdbx_seq_one_letter_code
_entity_poly.pdbx_strand_id
1 'polypeptide(L)'
;MKRKVMRITLLGLISIGIPLTSSWGLTTLKVGALRLSSTAPVFIGMDKGFFESEGIKLEPVWFNAAQPIAVATATGDIDVGATGLTAGLYNSIGQGMKIAVVADKGREWPGYKLTALLVSTEQWKAGVRDLKDLRGKRIGITQIGSTFHYILGNLLEQKGMSLNDVKVVPLGSISSMRDTLISNQIESVFLNQPLVAAVEKGGGGNILLWVGDHLPYQIAAIFYGEKLTKNRPAAISFMKAYIRSCRYYYDHALTKKEGASYQEILDLISKHTEEKTDAIALALPYIDRNGELLTEDTQKQLDWYFKNGMLSKKMSGNEIVDLSFWKEALQQLGK
;
A
#
# COMPACT_ATOMS: atom_id res chain seq x y z
N MET A 1 -40.41 -50.34 -71.22
CA MET A 1 -39.25 -49.46 -70.84
C MET A 1 -39.64 -48.61 -69.65
N LYS A 2 -39.15 -48.92 -68.41
CA LYS A 2 -39.42 -48.17 -67.19
C LYS A 2 -38.12 -47.45 -66.80
N ARG A 3 -38.12 -46.10 -66.85
CA ARG A 3 -36.97 -45.26 -66.37
C ARG A 3 -37.05 -45.16 -64.85
N LYS A 4 -35.97 -45.60 -64.18
CA LYS A 4 -35.74 -45.36 -62.75
C LYS A 4 -35.14 -43.96 -62.58
N VAL A 5 -35.81 -43.15 -61.78
CA VAL A 5 -35.29 -41.82 -61.30
C VAL A 5 -34.53 -42.04 -60.02
N MET A 6 -33.25 -41.72 -60.04
CA MET A 6 -32.37 -41.82 -58.88
C MET A 6 -32.43 -40.48 -58.13
N ARG A 7 -32.94 -40.52 -56.90
CA ARG A 7 -32.93 -39.38 -56.01
C ARG A 7 -31.56 -39.32 -55.31
N ILE A 8 -30.79 -38.25 -55.54
CA ILE A 8 -29.57 -37.95 -54.84
C ILE A 8 -29.97 -37.15 -53.61
N THR A 9 -29.75 -37.70 -52.37
CA THR A 9 -29.93 -37.02 -51.11
C THR A 9 -28.64 -36.32 -50.78
N LEU A 10 -28.64 -34.97 -50.76
CA LEU A 10 -27.51 -34.12 -50.36
C LEU A 10 -27.50 -34.07 -48.82
N LEU A 11 -26.53 -34.76 -48.19
CA LEU A 11 -26.25 -34.60 -46.78
C LEU A 11 -25.47 -33.27 -46.59
N GLY A 12 -26.12 -32.28 -45.98
CA GLY A 12 -25.45 -31.07 -45.54
C GLY A 12 -24.58 -31.33 -44.30
N LEU A 13 -23.28 -31.19 -44.47
CA LEU A 13 -22.34 -31.13 -43.32
C LEU A 13 -22.54 -29.80 -42.57
N ILE A 14 -23.17 -29.87 -41.41
CA ILE A 14 -23.18 -28.77 -40.45
C ILE A 14 -21.82 -28.79 -39.73
N SER A 15 -20.91 -27.92 -40.13
CA SER A 15 -19.68 -27.67 -39.37
C SER A 15 -20.04 -26.89 -38.10
N ILE A 16 -20.11 -27.59 -36.97
CA ILE A 16 -20.17 -26.98 -35.65
C ILE A 16 -18.79 -26.37 -35.39
N GLY A 17 -18.67 -25.06 -35.63
CA GLY A 17 -17.51 -24.30 -35.22
C GLY A 17 -17.42 -24.27 -33.67
N ILE A 18 -16.58 -25.14 -33.11
CA ILE A 18 -16.21 -25.07 -31.70
C ILE A 18 -15.43 -23.75 -31.54
N PRO A 19 -15.89 -22.78 -30.72
CA PRO A 19 -15.07 -21.62 -30.43
C PRO A 19 -13.80 -22.13 -29.77
N LEU A 20 -12.64 -21.93 -30.38
CA LEU A 20 -11.34 -22.05 -29.76
C LEU A 20 -11.29 -20.96 -28.65
N THR A 21 -11.70 -21.32 -27.43
CA THR A 21 -11.32 -20.56 -26.25
C THR A 21 -9.82 -20.71 -26.13
N SER A 22 -9.07 -19.73 -26.65
CA SER A 22 -7.66 -19.61 -26.39
C SER A 22 -7.52 -19.47 -24.87
N SER A 23 -7.09 -20.53 -24.21
CA SER A 23 -6.61 -20.52 -22.85
C SER A 23 -5.33 -19.68 -22.84
N TRP A 24 -5.49 -18.37 -22.78
CA TRP A 24 -4.39 -17.47 -22.51
C TRP A 24 -4.00 -17.75 -21.06
N GLY A 25 -2.81 -18.34 -20.84
CA GLY A 25 -2.29 -18.56 -19.49
C GLY A 25 -2.22 -17.21 -18.76
N LEU A 26 -2.53 -17.23 -17.44
CA LEU A 26 -2.47 -16.03 -16.62
C LEU A 26 -1.06 -15.42 -16.66
N THR A 27 -0.99 -14.10 -16.81
CA THR A 27 0.29 -13.37 -16.63
C THR A 27 0.64 -13.33 -15.16
N THR A 28 1.75 -13.93 -14.76
CA THR A 28 2.21 -13.90 -13.37
C THR A 28 2.90 -12.57 -13.09
N LEU A 29 2.46 -11.88 -12.04
CA LEU A 29 3.08 -10.65 -11.50
C LEU A 29 3.42 -10.85 -10.03
N LYS A 30 4.66 -10.50 -9.66
CA LYS A 30 5.11 -10.46 -8.26
C LYS A 30 4.80 -9.10 -7.65
N VAL A 31 4.06 -9.08 -6.54
CA VAL A 31 3.76 -7.86 -5.77
C VAL A 31 4.49 -7.87 -4.43
N GLY A 32 5.36 -6.88 -4.20
CA GLY A 32 5.99 -6.66 -2.91
C GLY A 32 5.11 -5.81 -2.00
N ALA A 33 4.81 -6.30 -0.80
CA ALA A 33 3.96 -5.61 0.16
C ALA A 33 4.35 -5.90 1.61
N LEU A 34 3.75 -5.15 2.52
CA LEU A 34 3.80 -5.36 3.96
C LEU A 34 2.48 -6.01 4.43
N ARG A 35 2.54 -6.84 5.47
CA ARG A 35 1.34 -7.42 6.12
C ARG A 35 0.67 -6.38 7.01
N LEU A 36 -0.01 -5.41 6.41
CA LEU A 36 -0.70 -4.30 7.07
C LEU A 36 -2.14 -4.18 6.59
N SER A 37 -3.02 -3.62 7.40
CA SER A 37 -4.42 -3.34 7.01
C SER A 37 -4.53 -2.47 5.75
N SER A 38 -3.56 -1.58 5.49
CA SER A 38 -3.51 -0.78 4.26
C SER A 38 -3.21 -1.60 2.99
N THR A 39 -2.87 -2.89 3.11
CA THR A 39 -2.72 -3.80 1.98
C THR A 39 -4.05 -4.49 1.61
N ALA A 40 -5.15 -4.19 2.31
CA ALA A 40 -6.47 -4.80 2.10
C ALA A 40 -6.93 -4.87 0.64
N PRO A 41 -6.81 -3.83 -0.22
CA PRO A 41 -7.20 -3.98 -1.63
C PRO A 41 -6.43 -5.06 -2.39
N VAL A 42 -5.15 -5.26 -2.08
CA VAL A 42 -4.36 -6.36 -2.68
C VAL A 42 -4.89 -7.71 -2.20
N PHE A 43 -5.15 -7.87 -0.89
CA PHE A 43 -5.72 -9.09 -0.32
C PHE A 43 -7.09 -9.41 -0.92
N ILE A 44 -7.97 -8.42 -0.98
CA ILE A 44 -9.32 -8.54 -1.55
C ILE A 44 -9.23 -8.96 -3.02
N GLY A 45 -8.38 -8.31 -3.80
CA GLY A 45 -8.23 -8.62 -5.21
C GLY A 45 -7.73 -10.03 -5.47
N MET A 46 -6.82 -10.53 -4.62
CA MET A 46 -6.34 -11.91 -4.66
C MET A 46 -7.44 -12.90 -4.27
N ASP A 47 -8.05 -12.75 -3.11
CA ASP A 47 -8.96 -13.75 -2.55
C ASP A 47 -10.34 -13.75 -3.23
N LYS A 48 -10.75 -12.62 -3.84
CA LYS A 48 -12.00 -12.52 -4.63
C LYS A 48 -11.80 -12.78 -6.13
N GLY A 49 -10.59 -13.13 -6.56
CA GLY A 49 -10.31 -13.45 -7.95
C GLY A 49 -10.40 -12.25 -8.91
N PHE A 50 -10.27 -11.00 -8.40
CA PHE A 50 -10.33 -9.83 -9.28
C PHE A 50 -9.12 -9.75 -10.21
N PHE A 51 -7.94 -10.17 -9.76
CA PHE A 51 -6.74 -10.24 -10.58
C PHE A 51 -6.86 -11.36 -11.64
N GLU A 52 -7.31 -12.54 -11.25
CA GLU A 52 -7.51 -13.66 -12.16
C GLU A 52 -8.53 -13.34 -13.26
N SER A 53 -9.61 -12.61 -12.91
CA SER A 53 -10.62 -12.17 -13.88
C SER A 53 -10.09 -11.20 -14.93
N GLU A 54 -8.98 -10.53 -14.66
CA GLU A 54 -8.25 -9.66 -15.59
C GLU A 54 -7.03 -10.35 -16.22
N GLY A 55 -6.92 -11.69 -16.09
CA GLY A 55 -5.83 -12.47 -16.67
C GLY A 55 -4.50 -12.38 -15.92
N ILE A 56 -4.50 -11.96 -14.65
CA ILE A 56 -3.32 -11.81 -13.81
C ILE A 56 -3.30 -12.87 -12.72
N LYS A 57 -2.22 -13.62 -12.58
CA LYS A 57 -1.87 -14.38 -11.38
C LYS A 57 -0.97 -13.53 -10.52
N LEU A 58 -1.43 -13.15 -9.32
CA LEU A 58 -0.64 -12.34 -8.41
C LEU A 58 0.13 -13.22 -7.42
N GLU A 59 1.45 -13.02 -7.33
CA GLU A 59 2.32 -13.70 -6.38
C GLU A 59 2.85 -12.69 -5.35
N PRO A 60 2.36 -12.72 -4.09
CA PRO A 60 2.81 -11.79 -3.07
C PRO A 60 4.20 -12.15 -2.55
N VAL A 61 5.05 -11.13 -2.40
CA VAL A 61 6.36 -11.20 -1.75
C VAL A 61 6.31 -10.29 -0.52
N TRP A 62 6.46 -10.87 0.68
CA TRP A 62 6.31 -10.15 1.94
C TRP A 62 7.63 -9.58 2.44
N PHE A 63 7.58 -8.33 2.88
CA PHE A 63 8.72 -7.58 3.41
C PHE A 63 8.41 -7.05 4.82
N ASN A 64 9.46 -6.69 5.56
CA ASN A 64 9.35 -6.16 6.92
C ASN A 64 9.51 -4.63 7.00
N ALA A 65 9.82 -3.98 5.89
CA ALA A 65 9.97 -2.52 5.77
C ALA A 65 9.72 -2.07 4.33
N ALA A 66 9.43 -0.78 4.14
CA ALA A 66 9.09 -0.22 2.82
C ALA A 66 10.30 -0.13 1.87
N GLN A 67 11.48 0.24 2.37
CA GLN A 67 12.65 0.49 1.52
C GLN A 67 13.14 -0.75 0.75
N PRO A 68 13.19 -1.96 1.31
CA PRO A 68 13.53 -3.16 0.54
C PRO A 68 12.58 -3.44 -0.64
N ILE A 69 11.30 -3.07 -0.54
CA ILE A 69 10.33 -3.19 -1.64
C ILE A 69 10.72 -2.26 -2.79
N ALA A 70 11.11 -1.01 -2.49
CA ALA A 70 11.58 -0.07 -3.51
C ALA A 70 12.83 -0.61 -4.24
N VAL A 71 13.78 -1.20 -3.51
CA VAL A 71 14.97 -1.83 -4.09
C VAL A 71 14.58 -3.01 -4.97
N ALA A 72 13.76 -3.94 -4.48
CA ALA A 72 13.34 -5.12 -5.24
C ALA A 72 12.55 -4.75 -6.52
N THR A 73 11.78 -3.65 -6.49
CA THR A 73 11.12 -3.12 -7.70
C THR A 73 12.14 -2.52 -8.67
N ALA A 74 13.13 -1.79 -8.15
CA ALA A 74 14.19 -1.17 -8.96
C ALA A 74 15.06 -2.21 -9.67
N THR A 75 15.36 -3.33 -9.01
CA THR A 75 16.14 -4.44 -9.57
C THR A 75 15.34 -5.38 -10.47
N GLY A 76 14.00 -5.28 -10.45
CA GLY A 76 13.11 -6.16 -11.22
C GLY A 76 12.86 -7.52 -10.58
N ASP A 77 13.19 -7.71 -9.30
CA ASP A 77 12.88 -8.92 -8.52
C ASP A 77 11.37 -9.05 -8.26
N ILE A 78 10.66 -7.92 -8.21
CA ILE A 78 9.21 -7.80 -8.19
C ILE A 78 8.72 -6.84 -9.27
N ASP A 79 7.50 -7.06 -9.77
CA ASP A 79 6.89 -6.26 -10.84
C ASP A 79 6.14 -5.04 -10.29
N VAL A 80 5.53 -5.18 -9.12
CA VAL A 80 4.72 -4.17 -8.43
C VAL A 80 5.19 -3.97 -7.01
N GLY A 81 5.46 -2.74 -6.62
CA GLY A 81 5.62 -2.38 -5.22
C GLY A 81 4.32 -1.76 -4.66
N ALA A 82 3.92 -2.20 -3.47
CA ALA A 82 2.73 -1.72 -2.77
C ALA A 82 3.10 -1.29 -1.35
N THR A 83 3.69 -0.10 -1.19
CA THR A 83 4.25 0.34 0.09
C THR A 83 4.44 1.85 0.19
N GLY A 84 5.03 2.30 1.30
CA GLY A 84 5.30 3.70 1.61
C GLY A 84 6.23 4.40 0.61
N LEU A 85 5.97 5.68 0.37
CA LEU A 85 6.81 6.57 -0.43
C LEU A 85 8.03 7.01 0.40
N THR A 86 9.20 6.45 0.10
CA THR A 86 10.45 6.66 0.86
C THR A 86 11.49 7.43 0.07
N ALA A 87 12.44 8.06 0.76
CA ALA A 87 13.60 8.66 0.12
C ALA A 87 14.39 7.64 -0.73
N GLY A 88 14.44 6.36 -0.29
CA GLY A 88 15.09 5.29 -1.05
C GLY A 88 14.42 5.03 -2.40
N LEU A 89 13.07 5.00 -2.45
CA LEU A 89 12.32 4.91 -3.71
C LEU A 89 12.65 6.08 -4.63
N TYR A 90 12.57 7.29 -4.10
CA TYR A 90 12.85 8.51 -4.87
C TYR A 90 14.30 8.57 -5.38
N ASN A 91 15.27 8.19 -4.54
CA ASN A 91 16.67 8.11 -4.95
C ASN A 91 16.88 7.07 -6.06
N SER A 92 16.23 5.90 -5.99
CA SER A 92 16.32 4.90 -7.06
C SER A 92 15.83 5.45 -8.40
N ILE A 93 14.68 6.14 -8.41
CA ILE A 93 14.16 6.82 -9.60
C ILE A 93 15.14 7.92 -10.05
N GLY A 94 15.64 8.73 -9.10
CA GLY A 94 16.62 9.77 -9.35
C GLY A 94 17.93 9.28 -9.98
N GLN A 95 18.34 8.07 -9.69
CA GLN A 95 19.49 7.39 -10.27
C GLN A 95 19.18 6.72 -11.62
N GLY A 96 17.97 6.89 -12.15
CA GLY A 96 17.59 6.43 -13.48
C GLY A 96 16.85 5.10 -13.52
N MET A 97 16.53 4.51 -12.35
CA MET A 97 15.68 3.32 -12.30
C MET A 97 14.28 3.64 -12.81
N LYS A 98 13.78 2.80 -13.71
CA LYS A 98 12.48 2.99 -14.37
C LYS A 98 11.36 2.46 -13.50
N ILE A 99 10.97 3.25 -12.51
CA ILE A 99 9.83 2.99 -11.62
C ILE A 99 8.82 4.11 -11.83
N ALA A 100 7.54 3.77 -11.93
CA ALA A 100 6.45 4.73 -12.02
C ALA A 100 5.49 4.56 -10.82
N VAL A 101 5.22 5.62 -10.09
CA VAL A 101 4.16 5.67 -9.07
C VAL A 101 2.83 5.87 -9.79
N VAL A 102 1.86 4.96 -9.60
CA VAL A 102 0.70 4.86 -10.48
C VAL A 102 -0.66 4.96 -9.79
N ALA A 103 -0.76 4.67 -8.48
CA ALA A 103 -2.02 4.72 -7.75
C ALA A 103 -1.82 4.89 -6.24
N ASP A 104 -2.92 5.29 -5.54
CA ASP A 104 -3.02 5.27 -4.07
C ASP A 104 -2.92 3.84 -3.51
N LYS A 105 -2.30 3.72 -2.35
CA LYS A 105 -2.31 2.49 -1.54
C LYS A 105 -2.65 2.78 -0.07
N GLY A 106 -2.87 4.04 0.27
CA GLY A 106 -3.26 4.49 1.59
C GLY A 106 -2.77 5.88 1.90
N ARG A 107 -3.61 6.61 2.62
CA ARG A 107 -3.35 7.98 3.07
C ARG A 107 -3.45 8.07 4.58
N GLU A 108 -2.63 8.89 5.17
CA GLU A 108 -2.95 9.45 6.47
C GLU A 108 -4.08 10.46 6.27
N TRP A 109 -5.23 10.21 6.90
CA TRP A 109 -6.43 11.01 6.67
C TRP A 109 -7.21 11.25 7.95
N PRO A 110 -7.76 12.46 8.18
CA PRO A 110 -8.50 12.79 9.38
C PRO A 110 -9.66 11.80 9.62
N GLY A 111 -9.79 11.33 10.86
CA GLY A 111 -10.82 10.37 11.24
C GLY A 111 -10.51 8.92 10.85
N TYR A 112 -9.43 8.66 10.12
CA TYR A 112 -8.94 7.31 9.80
C TYR A 112 -7.63 7.04 10.55
N LYS A 113 -7.51 5.82 11.05
CA LYS A 113 -6.44 5.44 11.97
C LYS A 113 -5.47 4.48 11.27
N LEU A 114 -4.53 5.01 10.48
CA LEU A 114 -3.51 4.20 9.80
C LEU A 114 -2.24 4.10 10.64
N THR A 115 -1.62 5.23 10.96
CA THR A 115 -0.37 5.30 11.72
C THR A 115 -0.57 6.07 13.01
N ALA A 116 -0.01 5.55 14.11
CA ALA A 116 0.08 6.27 15.37
C ALA A 116 1.53 6.46 15.80
N LEU A 117 1.79 7.55 16.52
CA LEU A 117 2.97 7.70 17.36
C LEU A 117 2.61 7.17 18.75
N LEU A 118 3.34 6.17 19.20
CA LEU A 118 3.16 5.58 20.51
C LEU A 118 4.34 5.93 21.41
N VAL A 119 4.06 6.02 22.70
CA VAL A 119 5.08 6.10 23.74
C VAL A 119 5.05 4.86 24.61
N SER A 120 6.21 4.46 25.14
CA SER A 120 6.31 3.32 26.04
C SER A 120 5.48 3.56 27.31
N THR A 121 5.09 2.47 27.96
CA THR A 121 4.30 2.55 29.21
C THR A 121 5.05 3.32 30.31
N GLU A 122 6.39 3.21 30.34
CA GLU A 122 7.22 3.97 31.28
C GLU A 122 7.15 5.46 31.01
N GLN A 123 7.29 5.90 29.75
CA GLN A 123 7.21 7.33 29.39
C GLN A 123 5.81 7.90 29.60
N TRP A 124 4.78 7.10 29.35
CA TRP A 124 3.41 7.51 29.65
C TRP A 124 3.21 7.74 31.15
N LYS A 125 3.72 6.86 32.02
CA LYS A 125 3.71 7.03 33.47
C LYS A 125 4.53 8.23 33.93
N ALA A 126 5.62 8.54 33.23
CA ALA A 126 6.46 9.72 33.47
C ALA A 126 5.84 11.06 33.00
N GLY A 127 4.62 11.02 32.40
CA GLY A 127 3.87 12.22 32.05
C GLY A 127 4.04 12.71 30.62
N VAL A 128 4.62 11.92 29.70
CA VAL A 128 4.69 12.27 28.27
C VAL A 128 3.29 12.27 27.67
N ARG A 129 2.84 13.44 27.14
CA ARG A 129 1.48 13.64 26.60
C ARG A 129 1.45 14.49 25.32
N ASP A 130 2.54 15.18 24.97
CA ASP A 130 2.66 16.01 23.77
C ASP A 130 3.99 15.75 23.06
N LEU A 131 4.06 16.13 21.78
CA LEU A 131 5.28 16.04 20.98
C LEU A 131 6.48 16.79 21.61
N LYS A 132 6.21 17.90 22.32
CA LYS A 132 7.26 18.68 23.00
C LYS A 132 7.93 17.90 24.14
N ASP A 133 7.22 16.97 24.76
CA ASP A 133 7.75 16.10 25.83
C ASP A 133 8.74 15.06 25.29
N LEU A 134 8.81 14.91 23.95
CA LEU A 134 9.77 14.02 23.28
C LEU A 134 11.16 14.65 23.08
N ARG A 135 11.37 15.91 23.50
CA ARG A 135 12.69 16.57 23.40
C ARG A 135 13.77 15.75 24.11
N GLY A 136 14.86 15.46 23.39
CA GLY A 136 15.98 14.65 23.87
C GLY A 136 15.71 13.14 23.92
N LYS A 137 14.48 12.68 23.69
CA LYS A 137 14.13 11.25 23.73
C LYS A 137 14.47 10.52 22.43
N ARG A 138 14.62 9.19 22.51
CA ARG A 138 14.85 8.31 21.37
C ARG A 138 13.52 7.97 20.72
N ILE A 139 13.45 8.16 19.41
CA ILE A 139 12.25 7.86 18.62
C ILE A 139 12.63 6.86 17.53
N GLY A 140 12.02 5.68 17.58
CA GLY A 140 12.26 4.61 16.64
C GLY A 140 11.57 4.85 15.31
N ILE A 141 12.32 4.62 14.24
CA ILE A 141 11.86 4.57 12.86
C ILE A 141 12.41 3.30 12.21
N THR A 142 11.87 2.89 11.06
CA THR A 142 12.45 1.74 10.37
C THR A 142 13.84 2.05 9.81
N GLN A 143 13.98 3.17 9.09
CA GLN A 143 15.23 3.56 8.41
C GLN A 143 15.26 5.08 8.22
N ILE A 144 16.45 5.64 8.10
CA ILE A 144 16.62 7.03 7.64
C ILE A 144 15.99 7.18 6.26
N GLY A 145 15.17 8.22 6.06
CA GLY A 145 14.42 8.43 4.83
C GLY A 145 13.17 7.56 4.68
N SER A 146 12.75 6.84 5.73
CA SER A 146 11.45 6.15 5.76
C SER A 146 10.28 7.14 5.85
N THR A 147 9.06 6.65 5.60
CA THR A 147 7.82 7.42 5.82
C THR A 147 7.71 7.89 7.27
N PHE A 148 8.14 7.08 8.25
CA PHE A 148 8.15 7.48 9.65
C PHE A 148 9.12 8.62 9.94
N HIS A 149 10.26 8.70 9.20
CA HIS A 149 11.18 9.83 9.30
C HIS A 149 10.54 11.13 8.78
N TYR A 150 9.84 11.04 7.64
CA TYR A 150 9.05 12.14 7.07
C TYR A 150 7.97 12.63 8.04
N ILE A 151 7.18 11.71 8.58
CA ILE A 151 6.12 12.01 9.56
C ILE A 151 6.72 12.72 10.77
N LEU A 152 7.77 12.14 11.36
CA LEU A 152 8.41 12.70 12.55
C LEU A 152 8.86 14.14 12.33
N GLY A 153 9.59 14.40 11.25
CA GLY A 153 10.09 15.73 10.97
C GLY A 153 8.98 16.76 10.78
N ASN A 154 7.93 16.41 10.01
CA ASN A 154 6.80 17.32 9.81
C ASN A 154 6.01 17.58 11.11
N LEU A 155 5.77 16.56 11.92
CA LEU A 155 5.09 16.74 13.21
C LEU A 155 5.89 17.61 14.18
N LEU A 156 7.21 17.45 14.22
CA LEU A 156 8.10 18.29 15.03
C LEU A 156 8.11 19.73 14.52
N GLU A 157 8.21 19.96 13.21
CA GLU A 157 8.18 21.30 12.61
C GLU A 157 6.87 22.05 12.95
N GLN A 158 5.72 21.38 13.00
CA GLN A 158 4.44 21.97 13.43
C GLN A 158 4.46 22.46 14.88
N LYS A 159 5.34 21.93 15.72
CA LYS A 159 5.49 22.32 17.13
C LYS A 159 6.68 23.27 17.37
N GLY A 160 7.30 23.78 16.30
CA GLY A 160 8.51 24.62 16.36
C GLY A 160 9.74 23.85 16.85
N MET A 161 9.75 22.54 16.59
CA MET A 161 10.88 21.64 16.86
C MET A 161 11.50 21.17 15.54
N SER A 162 12.64 20.49 15.64
CA SER A 162 13.33 19.89 14.51
C SER A 162 13.79 18.46 14.83
N LEU A 163 14.29 17.74 13.85
CA LEU A 163 14.88 16.41 14.04
C LEU A 163 16.09 16.44 15.01
N ASN A 164 16.76 17.59 15.15
CA ASN A 164 17.87 17.76 16.11
C ASN A 164 17.43 17.83 17.57
N ASP A 165 16.14 18.05 17.81
CA ASP A 165 15.58 18.11 19.17
C ASP A 165 15.28 16.73 19.76
N VAL A 166 15.41 15.67 18.95
CA VAL A 166 15.14 14.27 19.34
C VAL A 166 16.27 13.36 18.88
N LYS A 167 16.31 12.11 19.37
CA LYS A 167 17.28 11.11 18.93
C LYS A 167 16.57 10.10 18.01
N VAL A 168 16.74 10.24 16.71
CA VAL A 168 16.17 9.32 15.73
C VAL A 168 16.95 8.00 15.72
N VAL A 169 16.26 6.87 15.95
CA VAL A 169 16.86 5.53 16.06
C VAL A 169 16.32 4.61 14.98
N PRO A 170 17.13 4.24 13.97
CA PRO A 170 16.75 3.22 12.97
C PRO A 170 16.71 1.83 13.60
N LEU A 171 15.57 1.14 13.54
CA LEU A 171 15.34 -0.18 14.13
C LEU A 171 15.14 -1.29 13.09
N GLY A 172 15.23 -0.97 11.80
CA GLY A 172 15.22 -1.92 10.68
C GLY A 172 13.84 -2.39 10.25
N SER A 173 12.95 -2.74 11.18
CA SER A 173 11.62 -3.27 10.87
C SER A 173 10.53 -2.73 11.80
N ILE A 174 9.26 -2.83 11.34
CA ILE A 174 8.10 -2.46 12.16
C ILE A 174 7.98 -3.39 13.37
N SER A 175 8.32 -4.67 13.22
CA SER A 175 8.30 -5.63 14.33
C SER A 175 9.34 -5.28 15.40
N SER A 176 10.58 -4.93 15.00
CA SER A 176 11.61 -4.48 15.95
C SER A 176 11.19 -3.20 16.69
N MET A 177 10.51 -2.27 16.01
CA MET A 177 9.97 -1.06 16.63
C MET A 177 8.93 -1.40 17.70
N ARG A 178 7.99 -2.29 17.38
CA ARG A 178 7.00 -2.80 18.34
C ARG A 178 7.67 -3.44 19.56
N ASP A 179 8.60 -4.35 19.33
CA ASP A 179 9.22 -5.15 20.40
C ASP A 179 10.08 -4.29 21.34
N THR A 180 10.82 -3.33 20.79
CA THR A 180 11.61 -2.38 21.60
C THR A 180 10.73 -1.41 22.39
N LEU A 181 9.55 -1.01 21.88
CA LEU A 181 8.59 -0.21 22.62
C LEU A 181 8.00 -1.00 23.79
N ILE A 182 7.50 -2.20 23.54
CA ILE A 182 6.88 -3.07 24.57
C ILE A 182 7.86 -3.40 25.70
N SER A 183 9.12 -3.62 25.35
CA SER A 183 10.19 -3.88 26.33
C SER A 183 10.74 -2.62 27.03
N ASN A 184 10.17 -1.44 26.77
CA ASN A 184 10.63 -0.13 27.27
C ASN A 184 12.10 0.19 26.92
N GLN A 185 12.64 -0.41 25.85
CA GLN A 185 14.01 -0.13 25.37
C GLN A 185 14.11 1.15 24.55
N ILE A 186 12.96 1.69 24.10
CA ILE A 186 12.86 2.97 23.41
C ILE A 186 11.67 3.77 23.93
N GLU A 187 11.78 5.08 23.91
CA GLU A 187 10.77 5.97 24.50
C GLU A 187 9.52 6.09 23.62
N SER A 188 9.71 6.11 22.28
CA SER A 188 8.60 6.30 21.34
C SER A 188 8.88 5.62 20.01
N VAL A 189 7.82 5.17 19.31
CA VAL A 189 7.89 4.62 17.95
C VAL A 189 6.64 4.98 17.17
N PHE A 190 6.73 4.91 15.83
CA PHE A 190 5.58 4.85 14.95
C PHE A 190 5.19 3.41 14.68
N LEU A 191 3.90 3.10 14.71
CA LEU A 191 3.37 1.82 14.24
C LEU A 191 2.18 2.05 13.32
N ASN A 192 1.95 1.09 12.42
CA ASN A 192 0.78 1.05 11.56
C ASN A 192 -0.25 0.04 12.10
N GLN A 193 -1.51 0.21 11.72
CA GLN A 193 -2.52 -0.81 11.95
C GLN A 193 -2.21 -2.08 11.14
N PRO A 194 -2.48 -3.27 11.72
CA PRO A 194 -3.23 -3.50 12.97
C PRO A 194 -2.38 -3.51 14.25
N LEU A 195 -1.05 -3.35 14.16
CA LEU A 195 -0.13 -3.47 15.30
C LEU A 195 -0.38 -2.42 16.39
N VAL A 196 -0.85 -1.23 16.03
CA VAL A 196 -1.21 -0.19 17.01
C VAL A 196 -2.26 -0.71 17.99
N ALA A 197 -3.35 -1.26 17.45
CA ALA A 197 -4.44 -1.82 18.27
C ALA A 197 -3.96 -3.00 19.13
N ALA A 198 -3.11 -3.87 18.58
CA ALA A 198 -2.56 -5.00 19.31
C ALA A 198 -1.69 -4.55 20.50
N VAL A 199 -0.81 -3.56 20.29
CA VAL A 199 0.07 -3.00 21.35
C VAL A 199 -0.74 -2.27 22.42
N GLU A 200 -1.70 -1.45 22.04
CA GLU A 200 -2.56 -0.72 22.98
C GLU A 200 -3.38 -1.69 23.84
N LYS A 201 -4.07 -2.65 23.23
CA LYS A 201 -4.86 -3.66 23.91
C LYS A 201 -4.02 -4.54 24.84
N GLY A 202 -2.77 -4.84 24.45
CA GLY A 202 -1.81 -5.60 25.23
C GLY A 202 -1.14 -4.80 26.36
N GLY A 203 -1.40 -3.49 26.47
CA GLY A 203 -0.78 -2.61 27.47
C GLY A 203 0.72 -2.39 27.25
N GLY A 204 1.23 -2.67 26.03
CA GLY A 204 2.65 -2.55 25.70
C GLY A 204 3.10 -1.14 25.33
N GLY A 205 2.17 -0.20 25.20
CA GLY A 205 2.43 1.21 24.88
C GLY A 205 1.14 2.02 24.85
N ASN A 206 1.27 3.34 24.74
CA ASN A 206 0.14 4.27 24.74
C ASN A 206 0.20 5.15 23.49
N ILE A 207 -0.94 5.37 22.87
CA ILE A 207 -1.05 6.25 21.70
C ILE A 207 -0.88 7.71 22.15
N LEU A 208 0.14 8.38 21.60
CA LEU A 208 0.33 9.81 21.80
C LEU A 208 -0.54 10.61 20.84
N LEU A 209 -0.55 10.22 19.57
CA LEU A 209 -1.39 10.82 18.52
C LEU A 209 -1.61 9.87 17.34
N TRP A 210 -2.68 10.12 16.59
CA TRP A 210 -2.91 9.55 15.27
C TRP A 210 -2.37 10.52 14.21
N VAL A 211 -1.55 10.01 13.30
CA VAL A 211 -0.86 10.86 12.30
C VAL A 211 -1.84 11.56 11.38
N GLY A 212 -2.88 10.85 10.90
CA GLY A 212 -3.85 11.40 9.97
C GLY A 212 -4.62 12.63 10.47
N ASP A 213 -4.77 12.78 11.80
CA ASP A 213 -5.44 13.93 12.41
C ASP A 213 -4.54 15.17 12.46
N HIS A 214 -3.23 15.03 12.29
CA HIS A 214 -2.23 16.11 12.37
C HIS A 214 -1.50 16.36 11.05
N LEU A 215 -1.33 15.33 10.23
CA LEU A 215 -0.59 15.38 8.98
C LEU A 215 -1.30 14.54 7.90
N PRO A 216 -2.41 15.05 7.30
CA PRO A 216 -3.02 14.39 6.15
C PRO A 216 -2.07 14.39 4.95
N TYR A 217 -1.74 13.21 4.41
CA TYR A 217 -0.86 13.09 3.25
C TYR A 217 -0.88 11.69 2.62
N GLN A 218 -0.34 11.58 1.39
CA GLN A 218 -0.14 10.32 0.69
C GLN A 218 1.02 9.54 1.29
N ILE A 219 0.76 8.58 2.18
CA ILE A 219 1.83 7.81 2.81
C ILE A 219 2.35 6.68 1.94
N ALA A 220 1.48 6.01 1.18
CA ALA A 220 1.83 4.82 0.43
C ALA A 220 1.21 4.84 -0.98
N ALA A 221 1.84 4.15 -1.91
CA ALA A 221 1.40 4.08 -3.29
C ALA A 221 1.63 2.67 -3.88
N ILE A 222 0.93 2.41 -4.98
CA ILE A 222 1.28 1.37 -5.94
C ILE A 222 2.29 1.97 -6.92
N PHE A 223 3.36 1.25 -7.19
CA PHE A 223 4.33 1.63 -8.21
C PHE A 223 4.78 0.42 -9.03
N TYR A 224 5.03 0.64 -10.30
CA TYR A 224 5.42 -0.38 -11.27
C TYR A 224 6.91 -0.32 -11.54
N GLY A 225 7.56 -1.50 -11.62
CA GLY A 225 8.91 -1.63 -12.15
C GLY A 225 8.95 -1.55 -13.68
N GLU A 226 10.16 -1.42 -14.23
CA GLU A 226 10.38 -1.24 -15.67
C GLU A 226 9.73 -2.32 -16.54
N LYS A 227 9.80 -3.59 -16.12
CA LYS A 227 9.24 -4.71 -16.87
C LYS A 227 7.72 -4.56 -17.05
N LEU A 228 7.01 -4.16 -15.98
CA LEU A 228 5.56 -3.98 -16.04
C LEU A 228 5.17 -2.71 -16.78
N THR A 229 5.89 -1.59 -16.62
CA THR A 229 5.62 -0.35 -17.38
C THR A 229 5.76 -0.57 -18.89
N LYS A 230 6.66 -1.46 -19.34
CA LYS A 230 6.82 -1.86 -20.73
C LYS A 230 5.74 -2.85 -21.21
N ASN A 231 5.09 -3.57 -20.30
CA ASN A 231 3.97 -4.47 -20.61
C ASN A 231 2.63 -3.78 -20.29
N ARG A 232 2.27 -2.77 -21.11
CA ARG A 232 1.09 -1.96 -20.87
C ARG A 232 -0.22 -2.76 -20.72
N PRO A 233 -0.51 -3.80 -21.52
CA PRO A 233 -1.71 -4.62 -21.31
C PRO A 233 -1.78 -5.23 -19.90
N ALA A 234 -0.71 -5.86 -19.42
CA ALA A 234 -0.67 -6.44 -18.07
C ALA A 234 -0.75 -5.36 -16.98
N ALA A 235 -0.12 -4.20 -17.19
CA ALA A 235 -0.18 -3.07 -16.26
C ALA A 235 -1.62 -2.52 -16.12
N ILE A 236 -2.37 -2.41 -17.22
CA ILE A 236 -3.78 -1.98 -17.23
C ILE A 236 -4.66 -3.05 -16.57
N SER A 237 -4.48 -4.34 -16.90
CA SER A 237 -5.20 -5.46 -16.28
C SER A 237 -5.02 -5.46 -14.75
N PHE A 238 -3.77 -5.32 -14.26
CA PHE A 238 -3.51 -5.18 -12.83
C PHE A 238 -4.25 -3.98 -12.23
N MET A 239 -4.18 -2.82 -12.87
CA MET A 239 -4.80 -1.59 -12.37
C MET A 239 -6.33 -1.69 -12.32
N LYS A 240 -6.98 -2.33 -13.31
CA LYS A 240 -8.42 -2.58 -13.30
C LYS A 240 -8.83 -3.44 -12.10
N ALA A 241 -8.12 -4.56 -11.88
CA ALA A 241 -8.35 -5.42 -10.71
C ALA A 241 -8.14 -4.66 -9.40
N TYR A 242 -7.09 -3.85 -9.32
CA TYR A 242 -6.78 -3.04 -8.14
C TYR A 242 -7.85 -1.98 -7.85
N ILE A 243 -8.34 -1.24 -8.86
CA ILE A 243 -9.44 -0.28 -8.71
C ILE A 243 -10.72 -0.98 -8.23
N ARG A 244 -11.06 -2.16 -8.77
CA ARG A 244 -12.21 -2.94 -8.30
C ARG A 244 -12.05 -3.34 -6.82
N SER A 245 -10.85 -3.71 -6.42
CA SER A 245 -10.53 -4.04 -5.02
C SER A 245 -10.64 -2.82 -4.10
N CYS A 246 -10.17 -1.65 -4.52
CA CYS A 246 -10.34 -0.39 -3.78
C CYS A 246 -11.81 -0.03 -3.61
N ARG A 247 -12.62 -0.16 -4.68
CA ARG A 247 -14.07 0.06 -4.63
C ARG A 247 -14.74 -0.87 -3.64
N TYR A 248 -14.42 -2.17 -3.70
CA TYR A 248 -14.98 -3.15 -2.76
C TYR A 248 -14.62 -2.83 -1.32
N TYR A 249 -13.36 -2.51 -1.04
CA TYR A 249 -12.91 -2.09 0.29
C TYR A 249 -13.63 -0.83 0.77
N TYR A 250 -13.67 0.21 -0.04
CA TYR A 250 -14.29 1.49 0.30
C TYR A 250 -15.78 1.34 0.58
N ASP A 251 -16.51 0.70 -0.34
CA ASP A 251 -17.96 0.59 -0.29
C ASP A 251 -18.45 -0.34 0.84
N HIS A 252 -17.64 -1.33 1.26
CA HIS A 252 -18.03 -2.34 2.24
C HIS A 252 -17.30 -2.27 3.58
N ALA A 253 -16.20 -1.51 3.68
CA ALA A 253 -15.46 -1.39 4.93
C ALA A 253 -15.34 0.04 5.46
N LEU A 254 -15.31 1.05 4.59
CA LEU A 254 -15.20 2.43 5.03
C LEU A 254 -16.56 3.12 5.16
N THR A 255 -17.51 2.85 4.24
CA THR A 255 -18.86 3.46 4.26
C THR A 255 -19.89 2.62 5.00
N LYS A 256 -19.74 1.29 5.01
CA LYS A 256 -20.61 0.36 5.73
C LYS A 256 -19.77 -0.48 6.70
N LYS A 257 -19.81 -0.15 7.98
CA LYS A 257 -19.05 -0.87 9.01
C LYS A 257 -19.87 -2.02 9.64
N GLU A 258 -20.65 -2.71 8.82
CA GLU A 258 -21.54 -3.80 9.25
C GLU A 258 -21.91 -4.73 8.08
N GLY A 259 -22.44 -5.90 8.40
CA GLY A 259 -22.92 -6.89 7.44
C GLY A 259 -21.86 -7.88 6.96
N ALA A 260 -22.29 -8.84 6.14
CA ALA A 260 -21.45 -9.95 5.71
C ALA A 260 -20.19 -9.53 4.94
N SER A 261 -20.30 -8.56 4.04
CA SER A 261 -19.13 -8.09 3.27
C SER A 261 -18.12 -7.33 4.13
N TYR A 262 -18.57 -6.62 5.17
CA TYR A 262 -17.66 -6.01 6.14
C TYR A 262 -16.90 -7.08 6.92
N GLN A 263 -17.59 -8.09 7.44
CA GLN A 263 -16.96 -9.20 8.16
C GLN A 263 -15.99 -9.96 7.26
N GLU A 264 -16.37 -10.24 6.01
CA GLU A 264 -15.49 -10.87 5.02
C GLU A 264 -14.18 -10.08 4.85
N ILE A 265 -14.23 -8.75 4.76
CA ILE A 265 -13.03 -7.91 4.64
C ILE A 265 -12.15 -8.01 5.90
N LEU A 266 -12.75 -8.01 7.09
CA LEU A 266 -12.00 -8.19 8.34
C LEU A 266 -11.29 -9.55 8.37
N ASP A 267 -11.99 -10.61 7.96
CA ASP A 267 -11.47 -11.97 7.92
C ASP A 267 -10.33 -12.10 6.90
N LEU A 268 -10.46 -11.46 5.71
CA LEU A 268 -9.41 -11.40 4.71
C LEU A 268 -8.16 -10.67 5.23
N ILE A 269 -8.34 -9.52 5.88
CA ILE A 269 -7.21 -8.80 6.48
C ILE A 269 -6.57 -9.66 7.58
N SER A 270 -7.37 -10.26 8.45
CA SER A 270 -6.91 -11.16 9.52
C SER A 270 -6.08 -12.33 8.98
N LYS A 271 -6.58 -13.01 7.95
CA LYS A 271 -5.90 -14.11 7.26
C LYS A 271 -4.49 -13.73 6.78
N HIS A 272 -4.34 -12.53 6.23
CA HIS A 272 -3.08 -12.08 5.62
C HIS A 272 -2.13 -11.34 6.58
N THR A 273 -2.67 -10.77 7.67
CA THR A 273 -1.87 -10.04 8.68
C THR A 273 -1.58 -10.86 9.93
N GLU A 274 -2.31 -11.98 10.14
CA GLU A 274 -2.27 -12.83 11.34
C GLU A 274 -2.76 -12.11 12.60
N GLU A 275 -3.46 -10.96 12.44
CA GLU A 275 -4.04 -10.17 13.52
C GLU A 275 -5.52 -10.48 13.71
N LYS A 276 -6.04 -10.26 14.92
CA LYS A 276 -7.44 -10.52 15.24
C LYS A 276 -8.39 -9.53 14.58
N THR A 277 -9.54 -10.01 14.14
CA THR A 277 -10.57 -9.20 13.46
C THR A 277 -11.09 -8.05 14.32
N ASP A 278 -11.19 -8.24 15.65
CA ASP A 278 -11.61 -7.18 16.59
C ASP A 278 -10.58 -6.02 16.64
N ALA A 279 -9.29 -6.33 16.57
CA ALA A 279 -8.24 -5.32 16.50
C ALA A 279 -8.26 -4.57 15.14
N ILE A 280 -8.48 -5.29 14.04
CA ILE A 280 -8.59 -4.72 12.70
C ILE A 280 -9.80 -3.80 12.59
N ALA A 281 -10.96 -4.20 13.15
CA ALA A 281 -12.21 -3.44 13.11
C ALA A 281 -12.13 -2.08 13.83
N LEU A 282 -11.23 -1.93 14.81
CA LEU A 282 -11.05 -0.67 15.55
C LEU A 282 -10.57 0.46 14.65
N ALA A 283 -9.83 0.14 13.56
CA ALA A 283 -9.25 1.19 12.74
C ALA A 283 -8.83 0.67 11.35
N LEU A 284 -9.68 0.88 10.36
CA LEU A 284 -9.39 0.64 8.95
C LEU A 284 -8.79 1.91 8.31
N PRO A 285 -7.67 1.81 7.57
CA PRO A 285 -7.04 2.98 6.94
C PRO A 285 -7.86 3.51 5.78
N TYR A 286 -7.75 4.82 5.52
CA TYR A 286 -8.32 5.42 4.32
C TYR A 286 -7.55 5.00 3.08
N ILE A 287 -8.28 4.56 2.07
CA ILE A 287 -7.81 4.29 0.72
C ILE A 287 -8.84 4.88 -0.22
N ASP A 288 -8.39 5.61 -1.23
CA ASP A 288 -9.31 6.21 -2.20
C ASP A 288 -10.15 5.15 -2.91
N ARG A 289 -11.43 5.43 -3.11
CA ARG A 289 -12.39 4.50 -3.71
C ARG A 289 -11.96 3.96 -5.08
N ASN A 290 -11.30 4.79 -5.88
CA ASN A 290 -10.79 4.42 -7.19
C ASN A 290 -9.27 4.22 -7.21
N GLY A 291 -8.61 4.30 -6.05
CA GLY A 291 -7.15 4.25 -5.98
C GLY A 291 -6.47 5.49 -6.55
N GLU A 292 -7.13 6.67 -6.52
CA GLU A 292 -6.56 7.92 -7.03
C GLU A 292 -5.44 8.43 -6.12
N LEU A 293 -4.29 8.75 -6.70
CA LEU A 293 -3.12 9.26 -5.99
C LEU A 293 -3.24 10.77 -5.72
N LEU A 294 -2.86 11.23 -4.51
CA LEU A 294 -2.66 12.65 -4.22
C LEU A 294 -1.31 13.11 -4.78
N THR A 295 -1.30 13.52 -6.03
CA THR A 295 -0.05 13.85 -6.77
C THR A 295 0.71 15.03 -6.17
N GLU A 296 0.00 16.03 -5.61
CA GLU A 296 0.60 17.21 -4.99
C GLU A 296 1.48 16.85 -3.78
N ASP A 297 1.12 15.79 -3.05
CA ASP A 297 1.89 15.36 -1.89
C ASP A 297 3.23 14.73 -2.28
N THR A 298 3.33 14.15 -3.49
CA THR A 298 4.61 13.64 -4.00
C THR A 298 5.64 14.77 -4.08
N GLN A 299 5.25 15.96 -4.57
CA GLN A 299 6.17 17.10 -4.63
C GLN A 299 6.58 17.60 -3.24
N LYS A 300 5.61 17.70 -2.31
CA LYS A 300 5.91 18.10 -0.91
C LYS A 300 6.90 17.15 -0.23
N GLN A 301 6.74 15.85 -0.45
CA GLN A 301 7.66 14.84 0.07
C GLN A 301 9.06 14.95 -0.54
N LEU A 302 9.15 15.13 -1.85
CA LEU A 302 10.43 15.34 -2.56
C LEU A 302 11.18 16.55 -2.02
N ASP A 303 10.48 17.68 -1.87
CA ASP A 303 11.05 18.92 -1.37
C ASP A 303 11.53 18.76 0.09
N TRP A 304 10.74 18.09 0.93
CA TRP A 304 11.11 17.85 2.33
C TRP A 304 12.32 16.90 2.44
N TYR A 305 12.33 15.77 1.74
CA TYR A 305 13.46 14.85 1.75
C TYR A 305 14.74 15.51 1.19
N PHE A 306 14.61 16.32 0.16
CA PHE A 306 15.76 17.06 -0.40
C PHE A 306 16.29 18.11 0.57
N LYS A 307 15.41 18.93 1.17
CA LYS A 307 15.75 19.92 2.22
C LYS A 307 16.50 19.28 3.39
N ASN A 308 16.14 18.07 3.76
CA ASN A 308 16.76 17.34 4.88
C ASN A 308 17.93 16.43 4.46
N GLY A 309 18.49 16.60 3.26
CA GLY A 309 19.69 15.91 2.79
C GLY A 309 19.51 14.41 2.52
N MET A 310 18.26 13.94 2.36
CA MET A 310 17.94 12.53 2.14
C MET A 310 17.80 12.16 0.66
N LEU A 311 17.75 13.15 -0.24
CA LEU A 311 17.80 12.93 -1.69
C LEU A 311 19.12 13.44 -2.26
N SER A 312 19.69 12.67 -3.19
CA SER A 312 20.93 12.99 -3.87
C SER A 312 20.79 14.13 -4.87
N LYS A 313 19.58 14.40 -5.36
CA LYS A 313 19.26 15.51 -6.27
C LYS A 313 17.83 16.00 -6.07
N LYS A 314 17.57 17.25 -6.48
CA LYS A 314 16.20 17.78 -6.54
C LYS A 314 15.45 17.12 -7.70
N MET A 315 14.19 16.77 -7.48
CA MET A 315 13.34 16.07 -8.44
C MET A 315 11.96 16.70 -8.51
N SER A 316 11.28 16.50 -9.64
CA SER A 316 9.88 16.90 -9.84
C SER A 316 8.95 15.69 -9.65
N GLY A 317 7.77 15.90 -9.08
CA GLY A 317 6.74 14.89 -8.99
C GLY A 317 6.35 14.27 -10.35
N ASN A 318 6.43 15.05 -11.42
CA ASN A 318 6.16 14.59 -12.79
C ASN A 318 7.20 13.58 -13.32
N GLU A 319 8.39 13.52 -12.72
CA GLU A 319 9.41 12.51 -13.06
C GLU A 319 9.12 11.16 -12.40
N ILE A 320 8.22 11.13 -11.42
CA ILE A 320 7.95 9.99 -10.53
C ILE A 320 6.58 9.39 -10.79
N VAL A 321 5.57 10.22 -11.06
CA VAL A 321 4.17 9.83 -11.17
C VAL A 321 3.78 9.63 -12.63
N ASP A 322 3.22 8.45 -12.95
CA ASP A 322 2.57 8.18 -14.23
C ASP A 322 1.14 7.67 -14.02
N LEU A 323 0.18 8.58 -14.07
CA LEU A 323 -1.25 8.26 -13.95
C LEU A 323 -1.87 7.72 -15.24
N SER A 324 -1.13 7.56 -16.34
CA SER A 324 -1.71 7.09 -17.61
C SER A 324 -2.31 5.68 -17.48
N PHE A 325 -1.69 4.81 -16.68
CA PHE A 325 -2.20 3.46 -16.41
C PHE A 325 -3.52 3.50 -15.62
N TRP A 326 -3.58 4.31 -14.58
CA TRP A 326 -4.78 4.49 -13.77
C TRP A 326 -5.94 5.11 -14.57
N LYS A 327 -5.68 6.17 -15.34
CA LYS A 327 -6.69 6.84 -16.16
C LYS A 327 -7.29 5.89 -17.20
N GLU A 328 -6.45 5.12 -17.90
CA GLU A 328 -6.89 4.15 -18.90
C GLU A 328 -7.70 3.01 -18.28
N ALA A 329 -7.23 2.45 -17.16
CA ALA A 329 -7.96 1.40 -16.43
C ALA A 329 -9.33 1.90 -15.93
N LEU A 330 -9.39 3.13 -15.37
CA LEU A 330 -10.62 3.74 -14.91
C LEU A 330 -11.62 3.97 -16.06
N GLN A 331 -11.13 4.42 -17.22
CA GLN A 331 -11.94 4.59 -18.42
C GLN A 331 -12.53 3.26 -18.90
N GLN A 332 -11.72 2.18 -18.93
CA GLN A 332 -12.17 0.85 -19.35
C GLN A 332 -13.19 0.23 -18.38
N LEU A 333 -13.12 0.55 -17.09
CA LEU A 333 -14.08 0.07 -16.08
C LEU A 333 -15.44 0.78 -16.13
N GLY A 334 -15.56 1.89 -16.86
CA GLY A 334 -16.68 2.80 -16.76
C GLY A 334 -16.68 3.56 -15.41
N LYS A 335 -17.07 4.83 -15.42
CA LYS A 335 -17.09 5.67 -14.21
C LYS A 335 -18.04 5.16 -13.15
#